data_f77cbd089cfda71a949dcc4d1d0f918b
#
_entry.id   f77cbd089cfda71a949dcc4d1d0f918b
#
_cell.length_a   1.000
_cell.length_b   1.000
_cell.length_c   1.000
_cell.angle_alpha   90.00
_cell.angle_beta   90.00
_cell.angle_gamma   90.00
#
_symmetry.space_group_name_H-M   'P 1'
#
loop_
_entity.id
_entity.type
_entity.pdbx_description
1 polymer ?
#
loop_
_entity_poly.entity_id
_entity_poly.type
_entity_poly.pdbx_seq_one_letter_code
_entity_poly.pdbx_strand_id
1 'polypeptide(L)'
;MKIDGKSYRTIWFENNIVKIIDQTKLPHQFVVKDLKTVQDSINAIKIMEVRGAPLIGATAAYGLVLSIIEKNDLSYLKKSSEDLISSRPTAINLKWAVDRMMKKLSGVNSNEILEIALEEAKAIIEEDINFC
;
A
#
# COMPACT_ATOMS: atom_id res chain seq x y z
N MET A 1 8.18 -7.66 -12.21
CA MET A 1 9.53 -7.13 -12.40
C MET A 1 10.56 -8.24 -12.30
N LYS A 2 11.54 -8.24 -13.17
CA LYS A 2 12.62 -9.25 -13.17
C LYS A 2 13.95 -8.59 -12.86
N ILE A 3 14.72 -9.20 -11.97
CA ILE A 3 16.05 -8.75 -11.61
C ILE A 3 16.94 -9.99 -11.52
N ASP A 4 18.07 -9.97 -12.23
CA ASP A 4 19.00 -11.10 -12.29
C ASP A 4 18.32 -12.41 -12.72
N GLY A 5 17.38 -12.32 -13.67
CA GLY A 5 16.66 -13.47 -14.17
C GLY A 5 15.55 -13.99 -13.27
N LYS A 6 15.35 -13.37 -12.11
CA LYS A 6 14.27 -13.74 -11.18
C LYS A 6 13.15 -12.74 -11.24
N SER A 7 11.92 -13.21 -11.00
CA SER A 7 10.77 -12.32 -10.86
C SER A 7 10.64 -11.87 -9.43
N TYR A 8 10.55 -10.57 -9.23
CA TYR A 8 10.30 -9.97 -7.93
C TYR A 8 9.01 -9.16 -7.97
N ARG A 9 8.27 -9.20 -6.87
CA ARG A 9 7.17 -8.26 -6.70
C ARG A 9 7.78 -6.92 -6.35
N THR A 10 7.16 -5.83 -6.83
CA THR A 10 7.60 -4.48 -6.49
C THR A 10 7.12 -4.05 -5.12
N ILE A 11 6.20 -4.78 -4.54
CA ILE A 11 5.67 -4.54 -3.20
C ILE A 11 5.24 -5.88 -2.58
N TRP A 12 5.55 -6.08 -1.30
CA TRP A 12 5.10 -7.26 -0.57
C TRP A 12 5.01 -6.96 0.93
N PHE A 13 4.31 -7.84 1.66
CA PHE A 13 4.11 -7.70 3.09
C PHE A 13 4.82 -8.86 3.80
N GLU A 14 5.65 -8.53 4.79
CA GLU A 14 6.45 -9.51 5.51
C GLU A 14 6.71 -9.02 6.93
N ASN A 15 6.41 -9.85 7.94
CA ASN A 15 6.67 -9.54 9.36
C ASN A 15 6.07 -8.20 9.79
N ASN A 16 4.83 -7.92 9.40
CA ASN A 16 4.12 -6.68 9.70
C ASN A 16 4.80 -5.42 9.12
N ILE A 17 5.60 -5.61 8.10
CA ILE A 17 6.28 -4.53 7.38
C ILE A 17 5.93 -4.65 5.90
N VAL A 18 5.69 -3.52 5.26
CA VAL A 18 5.52 -3.47 3.80
C VAL A 18 6.88 -3.14 3.20
N LYS A 19 7.29 -3.95 2.23
CA LYS A 19 8.57 -3.74 1.54
C LYS A 19 8.31 -3.34 0.09
N ILE A 20 9.05 -2.36 -0.37
CA ILE A 20 8.98 -1.89 -1.75
C ILE A 20 10.37 -1.84 -2.36
N ILE A 21 10.41 -1.86 -3.70
CA ILE A 21 11.63 -1.56 -4.43
C ILE A 21 11.61 -0.06 -4.70
N ASP A 22 12.64 0.66 -4.24
CA ASP A 22 12.74 2.10 -4.42
C ASP A 22 12.98 2.43 -5.89
N GLN A 23 11.94 2.91 -6.56
CA GLN A 23 11.98 3.22 -7.98
C GLN A 23 12.91 4.39 -8.32
N THR A 24 13.20 5.24 -7.33
CA THR A 24 14.09 6.39 -7.55
C THR A 24 15.54 5.97 -7.75
N LYS A 25 15.89 4.75 -7.35
CA LYS A 25 17.25 4.22 -7.45
C LYS A 25 17.49 3.38 -8.69
N LEU A 26 16.41 2.96 -9.36
CA LEU A 26 16.53 2.17 -10.58
C LEU A 26 16.93 3.05 -11.77
N PRO A 27 17.66 2.50 -12.74
CA PRO A 27 18.16 1.13 -12.85
C PRO A 27 19.53 0.90 -12.21
N HIS A 28 20.16 1.92 -11.65
CA HIS A 28 21.55 1.85 -11.18
C HIS A 28 21.71 1.08 -9.87
N GLN A 29 20.70 1.13 -9.03
CA GLN A 29 20.71 0.44 -7.73
C GLN A 29 19.39 -0.30 -7.52
N PHE A 30 19.49 -1.47 -6.90
CA PHE A 30 18.33 -2.23 -6.45
C PHE A 30 18.26 -2.09 -4.94
N VAL A 31 17.34 -1.25 -4.47
CA VAL A 31 17.19 -0.95 -3.04
C VAL A 31 15.80 -1.34 -2.59
N VAL A 32 15.73 -2.18 -1.56
CA VAL A 32 14.48 -2.54 -0.90
C VAL A 32 14.29 -1.59 0.28
N LYS A 33 13.14 -0.96 0.35
CA LYS A 33 12.81 -0.05 1.44
C LYS A 33 11.68 -0.63 2.28
N ASP A 34 11.82 -0.53 3.60
CA ASP A 34 10.81 -0.97 4.54
C ASP A 34 9.85 0.17 4.87
N LEU A 35 8.56 -0.11 4.75
CA LEU A 35 7.50 0.81 5.16
C LEU A 35 6.87 0.21 6.42
N LYS A 36 7.08 0.87 7.54
CA LYS A 36 6.63 0.38 8.85
C LYS A 36 5.37 1.07 9.34
N THR A 37 5.11 2.26 8.84
CA THR A 37 3.97 3.09 9.27
C THR A 37 3.21 3.59 8.06
N VAL A 38 1.97 4.05 8.30
CA VAL A 38 1.19 4.68 7.23
C VAL A 38 1.90 5.94 6.71
N GLN A 39 2.61 6.65 7.58
CA GLN A 39 3.36 7.83 7.15
C GLN A 39 4.48 7.47 6.19
N ASP A 40 5.13 6.32 6.40
CA ASP A 40 6.14 5.82 5.47
C ASP A 40 5.55 5.58 4.08
N SER A 41 4.34 5.01 4.03
CA SER A 41 3.64 4.79 2.77
C SER A 41 3.29 6.10 2.09
N ILE A 42 2.81 7.08 2.86
CA ILE A 42 2.49 8.41 2.33
C ILE A 42 3.73 9.05 1.73
N ASN A 43 4.86 8.98 2.44
CA ASN A 43 6.11 9.55 1.95
C ASN A 43 6.60 8.86 0.68
N ALA A 44 6.50 7.53 0.62
CA ALA A 44 6.92 6.77 -0.57
C ALA A 44 6.11 7.19 -1.80
N ILE A 45 4.82 7.44 -1.62
CA ILE A 45 3.94 7.90 -2.70
C ILE A 45 4.30 9.33 -3.11
N LYS A 46 4.51 10.21 -2.13
CA LYS A 46 4.82 11.63 -2.39
C LYS A 46 6.13 11.82 -3.15
N ILE A 47 7.18 11.11 -2.75
CA ILE A 47 8.50 11.27 -3.36
C ILE A 47 8.73 10.31 -4.53
N MET A 48 7.68 9.61 -4.93
CA MET A 48 7.70 8.73 -6.10
C MET A 48 8.68 7.56 -5.97
N GLU A 49 8.91 7.07 -4.77
CA GLU A 49 9.62 5.81 -4.58
C GLU A 49 8.85 4.65 -5.19
N VAL A 50 7.54 4.83 -5.33
CA VAL A 50 6.66 3.92 -6.07
C VAL A 50 6.09 4.69 -7.25
N ARG A 51 6.12 4.07 -8.43
CA ARG A 51 5.60 4.65 -9.66
C ARG A 51 4.68 3.65 -10.35
N GLY A 52 3.78 4.20 -11.20
CA GLY A 52 2.79 3.38 -11.88
C GLY A 52 1.51 3.27 -11.06
N ALA A 53 0.39 3.47 -11.74
CA ALA A 53 -0.92 3.51 -11.09
C ALA A 53 -1.22 2.28 -10.23
N PRO A 54 -0.97 1.03 -10.68
CA PRO A 54 -1.23 -0.15 -9.85
C PRO A 54 -0.39 -0.18 -8.58
N LEU A 55 0.89 0.20 -8.67
CA LEU A 55 1.78 0.16 -7.51
C LEU A 55 1.41 1.23 -6.49
N ILE A 56 0.99 2.41 -6.95
CA ILE A 56 0.52 3.48 -6.06
C ILE A 56 -0.71 3.02 -5.28
N GLY A 57 -1.67 2.40 -5.96
CA GLY A 57 -2.86 1.84 -5.33
C GLY A 57 -2.53 0.75 -4.32
N ALA A 58 -1.64 -0.17 -4.68
CA ALA A 58 -1.19 -1.23 -3.78
C ALA A 58 -0.50 -0.67 -2.53
N THR A 59 0.35 0.34 -2.71
CA THR A 59 1.05 0.99 -1.60
C THR A 59 0.06 1.66 -0.65
N ALA A 60 -0.98 2.31 -1.19
CA ALA A 60 -2.02 2.93 -0.39
C ALA A 60 -2.83 1.89 0.40
N ALA A 61 -3.19 0.77 -0.23
CA ALA A 61 -3.92 -0.30 0.44
C ALA A 61 -3.11 -0.87 1.61
N TYR A 62 -1.84 -1.16 1.39
CA TYR A 62 -0.95 -1.61 2.46
C TYR A 62 -0.71 -0.51 3.50
N GLY A 63 -0.73 0.75 3.09
CA GLY A 63 -0.65 1.86 4.04
C GLY A 63 -1.76 1.83 5.07
N LEU A 64 -2.98 1.48 4.65
CA LEU A 64 -4.10 1.32 5.57
C LEU A 64 -3.90 0.12 6.50
N VAL A 65 -3.32 -0.98 6.00
CA VAL A 65 -2.96 -2.12 6.83
C VAL A 65 -1.98 -1.68 7.93
N LEU A 66 -0.96 -0.92 7.55
CA LEU A 66 0.03 -0.40 8.52
C LEU A 66 -0.63 0.51 9.55
N SER A 67 -1.60 1.33 9.13
CA SER A 67 -2.37 2.18 10.03
C SER A 67 -3.07 1.34 11.11
N ILE A 68 -3.66 0.23 10.74
CA ILE A 68 -4.33 -0.67 11.69
C ILE A 68 -3.32 -1.30 12.66
N ILE A 69 -2.16 -1.68 12.16
CA ILE A 69 -1.09 -2.25 12.99
C ILE A 69 -0.58 -1.22 14.00
N GLU A 70 -0.42 0.03 13.57
CA GLU A 70 0.03 1.11 14.45
C GLU A 70 -0.98 1.41 15.55
N LYS A 71 -2.24 1.49 15.18
CA LYS A 71 -3.31 1.84 16.10
C LYS A 71 -4.63 1.32 15.56
N ASN A 72 -5.19 0.35 16.23
CA ASN A 72 -6.46 -0.25 15.83
C ASN A 72 -7.63 0.63 16.28
N ASP A 73 -7.77 1.77 15.62
CA ASP A 73 -8.74 2.81 15.92
C ASP A 73 -9.35 3.30 14.61
N LEU A 74 -10.66 3.27 14.54
CA LEU A 74 -11.38 3.67 13.32
C LEU A 74 -11.12 5.13 12.96
N SER A 75 -11.02 6.03 13.95
CA SER A 75 -10.73 7.43 13.71
C SER A 75 -9.35 7.63 13.09
N TYR A 76 -8.36 6.88 13.58
CA TYR A 76 -7.00 6.93 13.03
C TYR A 76 -6.97 6.38 11.61
N LEU A 77 -7.68 5.28 11.37
CA LEU A 77 -7.79 4.69 10.03
C LEU A 77 -8.41 5.67 9.04
N LYS A 78 -9.47 6.34 9.44
CA LYS A 78 -10.14 7.33 8.60
C LYS A 78 -9.22 8.50 8.26
N LYS A 79 -8.48 9.01 9.25
CA LYS A 79 -7.51 10.07 9.02
C LYS A 79 -6.40 9.60 8.08
N SER A 80 -5.91 8.38 8.28
CA SER A 80 -4.89 7.80 7.41
C SER A 80 -5.37 7.70 5.95
N SER A 81 -6.63 7.32 5.74
CA SER A 81 -7.20 7.25 4.39
C SER A 81 -7.23 8.61 3.73
N GLU A 82 -7.60 9.66 4.46
CA GLU A 82 -7.62 11.02 3.94
C GLU A 82 -6.22 11.51 3.60
N ASP A 83 -5.24 11.24 4.46
CA ASP A 83 -3.86 11.63 4.24
C ASP A 83 -3.26 10.91 3.02
N LEU A 84 -3.58 9.63 2.85
CA LEU A 84 -3.13 8.88 1.68
C LEU A 84 -3.69 9.48 0.39
N ILE A 85 -4.97 9.77 0.34
CA ILE A 85 -5.58 10.38 -0.84
C ILE A 85 -4.95 11.75 -1.13
N SER A 86 -4.68 12.52 -0.09
CA SER A 86 -4.08 13.85 -0.22
C SER A 86 -2.63 13.81 -0.69
N SER A 87 -1.94 12.68 -0.55
CA SER A 87 -0.54 12.56 -0.98
C SER A 87 -0.39 12.73 -2.50
N ARG A 88 -1.37 12.28 -3.27
CA ARG A 88 -1.44 12.49 -4.73
C ARG A 88 -2.89 12.62 -5.16
N PRO A 89 -3.50 13.80 -5.00
CA PRO A 89 -4.94 13.98 -5.22
C PRO A 89 -5.42 13.66 -6.63
N THR A 90 -4.53 13.73 -7.62
CA THR A 90 -4.88 13.43 -9.01
C THR A 90 -4.74 11.96 -9.38
N ALA A 91 -4.23 11.13 -8.47
CA ALA A 91 -4.02 9.71 -8.73
C ALA A 91 -5.33 8.95 -8.51
N ILE A 92 -6.03 8.66 -9.60
CA ILE A 92 -7.34 7.99 -9.56
C ILE A 92 -7.25 6.61 -8.92
N ASN A 93 -6.20 5.84 -9.24
CA ASN A 93 -6.03 4.50 -8.69
C ASN A 93 -5.77 4.51 -7.19
N LEU A 94 -5.09 5.54 -6.70
CA LEU A 94 -4.86 5.73 -5.27
C LEU A 94 -6.20 5.88 -4.54
N LYS A 95 -7.03 6.79 -5.02
CA LYS A 95 -8.36 7.02 -4.43
C LYS A 95 -9.23 5.78 -4.52
N TRP A 96 -9.21 5.11 -5.66
CA TRP A 96 -9.98 3.88 -5.87
C TRP A 96 -9.58 2.80 -4.86
N ALA A 97 -8.29 2.58 -4.65
CA ALA A 97 -7.81 1.57 -3.73
C ALA A 97 -8.19 1.90 -2.28
N VAL A 98 -8.02 3.17 -1.89
CA VAL A 98 -8.37 3.62 -0.54
C VAL A 98 -9.88 3.47 -0.30
N ASP A 99 -10.70 3.91 -1.26
CA ASP A 99 -12.16 3.81 -1.14
C ASP A 99 -12.61 2.35 -1.05
N ARG A 100 -12.00 1.47 -1.85
CA ARG A 100 -12.31 0.04 -1.82
C ARG A 100 -11.97 -0.56 -0.46
N MET A 101 -10.80 -0.22 0.09
CA MET A 101 -10.39 -0.70 1.42
C MET A 101 -11.34 -0.21 2.50
N MET A 102 -11.66 1.08 2.50
CA MET A 102 -12.52 1.66 3.53
C MET A 102 -13.93 1.09 3.47
N LYS A 103 -14.45 0.84 2.28
CA LYS A 103 -15.75 0.22 2.10
C LYS A 103 -15.76 -1.20 2.64
N LYS A 104 -14.71 -1.97 2.38
CA LYS A 104 -14.58 -3.34 2.88
C LYS A 104 -14.48 -3.39 4.40
N LEU A 105 -13.81 -2.41 5.00
CA LEU A 105 -13.58 -2.37 6.44
C LEU A 105 -14.73 -1.74 7.22
N SER A 106 -15.71 -1.16 6.55
CA SER A 106 -16.87 -0.57 7.20
C SER A 106 -17.69 -1.65 7.91
N GLY A 107 -17.93 -1.44 9.21
CA GLY A 107 -18.71 -2.37 10.02
C GLY A 107 -17.99 -3.62 10.48
N VAL A 108 -16.70 -3.73 10.22
CA VAL A 108 -15.89 -4.87 10.63
C VAL A 108 -15.44 -4.70 12.08
N ASN A 109 -15.46 -5.80 12.86
CA ASN A 109 -15.03 -5.79 14.24
C ASN A 109 -13.52 -5.53 14.34
N SER A 110 -13.10 -4.83 15.40
CA SER A 110 -11.71 -4.47 15.58
C SER A 110 -10.75 -5.66 15.68
N ASN A 111 -11.23 -6.81 16.14
CA ASN A 111 -10.39 -8.01 16.24
C ASN A 111 -10.24 -8.75 14.90
N GLU A 112 -11.03 -8.41 13.90
CA GLU A 112 -10.96 -9.00 12.56
C GLU A 112 -10.45 -8.05 11.49
N ILE A 113 -10.39 -6.76 11.80
CA ILE A 113 -10.13 -5.72 10.81
C ILE A 113 -8.76 -5.87 10.12
N LEU A 114 -7.74 -6.27 10.86
CA LEU A 114 -6.40 -6.43 10.28
C LEU A 114 -6.37 -7.56 9.27
N GLU A 115 -6.97 -8.69 9.59
CA GLU A 115 -7.01 -9.84 8.69
C GLU A 115 -7.77 -9.52 7.41
N ILE A 116 -8.93 -8.89 7.56
CA ILE A 116 -9.74 -8.51 6.40
C ILE A 116 -9.04 -7.47 5.55
N ALA A 117 -8.35 -6.50 6.17
CA ALA A 117 -7.58 -5.50 5.46
C ALA A 117 -6.44 -6.14 4.65
N LEU A 118 -5.72 -7.09 5.24
CA LEU A 118 -4.65 -7.80 4.53
C LEU A 118 -5.19 -8.59 3.35
N GLU A 119 -6.30 -9.28 3.51
CA GLU A 119 -6.91 -10.04 2.43
C GLU A 119 -7.33 -9.13 1.28
N GLU A 120 -7.95 -8.01 1.58
CA GLU A 120 -8.40 -7.09 0.54
C GLU A 120 -7.22 -6.41 -0.17
N ALA A 121 -6.19 -6.03 0.57
CA ALA A 121 -4.99 -5.45 -0.02
C ALA A 121 -4.32 -6.44 -0.97
N LYS A 122 -4.22 -7.69 -0.58
CA LYS A 122 -3.68 -8.74 -1.45
C LYS A 122 -4.54 -8.96 -2.69
N ALA A 123 -5.85 -8.90 -2.54
CA ALA A 123 -6.77 -9.04 -3.67
C ALA A 123 -6.58 -7.89 -4.67
N ILE A 124 -6.42 -6.66 -4.20
CA ILE A 124 -6.15 -5.50 -5.06
C ILE A 124 -4.88 -5.73 -5.86
N ILE A 125 -3.82 -6.18 -5.20
CA ILE A 125 -2.53 -6.41 -5.86
C ILE A 125 -2.61 -7.52 -6.89
N GLU A 126 -3.27 -8.62 -6.58
CA GLU A 126 -3.40 -9.75 -7.49
C GLU A 126 -4.24 -9.40 -8.71
N GLU A 127 -5.29 -8.60 -8.54
CA GLU A 127 -6.08 -8.13 -9.67
C GLU A 127 -5.25 -7.29 -10.63
N ASP A 128 -4.40 -6.41 -10.09
CA ASP A 128 -3.53 -5.58 -10.92
C ASP A 128 -2.48 -6.42 -11.66
N ILE A 129 -1.91 -7.42 -11.01
CA ILE A 129 -0.95 -8.33 -11.64
C ILE A 129 -1.59 -9.07 -12.79
N ASN A 130 -2.82 -9.51 -12.64
CA ASN A 130 -3.54 -10.26 -13.68
C ASN A 130 -3.93 -9.41 -14.88
N PHE A 131 -3.90 -8.10 -14.75
CA PHE A 131 -4.22 -7.19 -15.85
C PHE A 131 -2.99 -6.79 -16.68
N CYS A 132 -1.81 -7.10 -16.23
CA CYS A 132 -0.58 -6.73 -16.93
C CYS A 132 -0.19 -7.69 -18.02
#